data_6a4fc060a8bf54c54841c8376c8eead4
#
_entry.id   6a4fc060a8bf54c54841c8376c8eead4
#
_cell.length_a   1.000
_cell.length_b   1.000
_cell.length_c   1.000
_cell.angle_alpha   90.00
_cell.angle_beta   90.00
_cell.angle_gamma   90.00
#
_symmetry.space_group_name_H-M   'P 1'
#
loop_
_entity.id
_entity.type
_entity.pdbx_description
1 polymer ?
#
loop_
_entity_poly.entity_id
_entity_poly.type
_entity_poly.pdbx_seq_one_letter_code
_entity_poly.pdbx_strand_id
1 'polypeptide(L)'
;MQTTNYSSIIIDIGSGLMKAGFGREDGPRNIFNSIVGIPKMAGLKVGMEQKERYVGDEAISNLEFMNFFPPIQRGEVVDWDKFETLMHYLLYTEIEVVPEDMSVLVTETPLSSKDNRAKIAELLFEKFNVEKCHIANSSMLGLFSYGKTSGIVVDSGFNVTSTVPVYEGFPLQYASMKINLGGEDLSLKLLESIKNKLDNSYKSIKGRLLADDIKEQKGYIRMNNEEEEQEDISYTLPDEKELKLGNEIYKSNDIIFNPGEMSELVSVSKMVVDSLGLCDDDVKSDINESVCLIGGNTLLKNFPEKLRTELSENKDMGSFNLSFVPERQFSSWIGGSIMSSLDNFQYMWVTKEEFDEKGKTLISIDSKCF
;
A
#
# COMPACT_ATOMS: atom_id res chain seq x y z
N MET A 1 10.11 -13.89 31.90
CA MET A 1 9.73 -13.23 30.65
C MET A 1 11.02 -12.78 30.01
N GLN A 2 11.41 -13.39 28.88
CA GLN A 2 12.54 -12.87 28.09
C GLN A 2 12.04 -11.55 27.51
N THR A 3 12.63 -10.45 27.93
CA THR A 3 12.50 -9.16 27.23
C THR A 3 13.20 -9.32 25.88
N THR A 4 12.44 -9.65 24.86
CA THR A 4 12.90 -9.52 23.48
C THR A 4 13.20 -8.04 23.29
N ASN A 5 14.47 -7.71 23.19
CA ASN A 5 14.93 -6.33 22.97
C ASN A 5 14.67 -6.00 21.49
N TYR A 6 13.41 -5.63 21.17
CA TYR A 6 13.04 -5.14 19.85
C TYR A 6 13.70 -3.76 19.69
N SER A 7 14.66 -3.66 18.80
CA SER A 7 15.39 -2.40 18.56
C SER A 7 14.81 -1.58 17.39
N SER A 8 13.92 -2.16 16.58
CA SER A 8 13.36 -1.49 15.41
C SER A 8 11.87 -1.70 15.26
N ILE A 9 11.18 -0.65 14.79
CA ILE A 9 9.79 -0.65 14.36
C ILE A 9 9.77 -0.55 12.85
N ILE A 10 8.93 -1.36 12.22
CA ILE A 10 8.67 -1.31 10.78
C ILE A 10 7.27 -0.75 10.58
N ILE A 11 7.16 0.30 9.76
CA ILE A 11 5.90 0.98 9.45
C ILE A 11 5.72 0.99 7.93
N ASP A 12 4.71 0.26 7.45
CA ASP A 12 4.29 0.35 6.05
C ASP A 12 3.18 1.39 5.92
N ILE A 13 3.55 2.55 5.34
CA ILE A 13 2.65 3.70 5.16
C ILE A 13 1.78 3.49 3.92
N GLY A 14 0.69 2.74 4.09
CA GLY A 14 -0.29 2.54 3.02
C GLY A 14 -1.39 3.61 3.02
N SER A 15 -1.88 3.99 1.84
CA SER A 15 -3.01 4.93 1.70
C SER A 15 -4.34 4.34 2.21
N GLY A 16 -4.52 3.02 2.17
CA GLY A 16 -5.70 2.33 2.71
C GLY A 16 -5.48 1.85 4.13
N LEU A 17 -4.39 1.16 4.38
CA LEU A 17 -4.05 0.53 5.67
C LEU A 17 -2.64 0.93 6.10
N MET A 18 -2.50 1.35 7.35
CA MET A 18 -1.24 1.37 8.08
C MET A 18 -0.95 -0.04 8.58
N LYS A 19 0.28 -0.49 8.42
CA LYS A 19 0.73 -1.78 8.95
C LYS A 19 2.01 -1.57 9.73
N ALA A 20 2.06 -2.04 10.97
CA ALA A 20 3.21 -1.82 11.81
C ALA A 20 3.48 -3.01 12.75
N GLY A 21 4.71 -3.08 13.22
CA GLY A 21 5.18 -4.10 14.15
C GLY A 21 6.67 -4.00 14.35
N PHE A 22 7.25 -4.98 15.01
CA PHE A 22 8.68 -4.97 15.32
C PHE A 22 9.49 -5.74 14.27
N GLY A 23 10.71 -5.28 14.04
CA GLY A 23 11.67 -6.02 13.23
C GLY A 23 11.90 -7.44 13.77
N ARG A 24 12.23 -8.39 12.88
CA ARG A 24 12.38 -9.83 13.15
C ARG A 24 11.08 -10.60 13.39
N GLU A 25 9.92 -9.96 13.18
CA GLU A 25 8.64 -10.66 13.19
C GLU A 25 8.25 -11.08 11.77
N ASP A 26 7.44 -12.12 11.66
CA ASP A 26 7.02 -12.71 10.39
C ASP A 26 5.87 -11.94 9.72
N GLY A 27 5.21 -11.03 10.44
CA GLY A 27 4.12 -10.19 9.94
C GLY A 27 3.82 -8.99 10.85
N PRO A 28 3.08 -7.98 10.33
CA PRO A 28 2.72 -6.80 11.10
C PRO A 28 1.76 -7.15 12.25
N ARG A 29 1.99 -6.59 13.44
CA ARG A 29 1.12 -6.78 14.60
C ARG A 29 -0.13 -5.94 14.53
N ASN A 30 0.01 -4.71 14.07
CA ASN A 30 -1.03 -3.70 14.04
C ASN A 30 -1.36 -3.34 12.61
N ILE A 31 -2.63 -3.47 12.25
CA ILE A 31 -3.16 -3.13 10.93
C ILE A 31 -4.44 -2.36 11.15
N PHE A 32 -4.51 -1.12 10.66
CA PHE A 32 -5.70 -0.29 10.79
C PHE A 32 -5.84 0.65 9.59
N ASN A 33 -7.06 1.16 9.39
CA ASN A 33 -7.36 2.07 8.28
C ASN A 33 -6.61 3.40 8.38
N SER A 34 -5.95 3.84 7.30
CA SER A 34 -5.21 5.10 7.20
C SER A 34 -6.14 6.30 7.09
N ILE A 35 -7.01 6.49 8.09
CA ILE A 35 -8.06 7.52 8.07
C ILE A 35 -8.20 8.19 9.42
N VAL A 36 -8.45 9.49 9.40
CA VAL A 36 -8.77 10.29 10.60
C VAL A 36 -10.21 10.77 10.53
N GLY A 37 -10.97 10.50 11.58
CA GLY A 37 -12.35 10.96 11.77
C GLY A 37 -12.40 12.18 12.69
N ILE A 38 -13.11 13.23 12.27
CA ILE A 38 -13.40 14.40 13.09
C ILE A 38 -14.91 14.49 13.30
N PRO A 39 -15.42 14.61 14.54
CA PRO A 39 -16.85 14.72 14.81
C PRO A 39 -17.51 15.87 14.03
N LYS A 40 -18.67 15.61 13.41
CA LYS A 40 -19.44 16.62 12.67
C LYS A 40 -19.94 17.76 13.56
N MET A 41 -20.21 17.46 14.82
CA MET A 41 -20.64 18.44 15.83
C MET A 41 -19.91 18.17 17.14
N ALA A 42 -19.31 19.19 17.72
CA ALA A 42 -18.77 19.12 19.08
C ALA A 42 -19.96 19.01 20.08
N GLY A 43 -19.91 18.02 20.98
CA GLY A 43 -20.87 17.92 22.10
C GLY A 43 -22.04 16.95 21.95
N LEU A 44 -22.08 16.07 20.93
CA LEU A 44 -23.21 15.17 20.66
C LEU A 44 -23.38 14.00 21.64
N LYS A 45 -22.41 13.68 22.48
CA LYS A 45 -22.54 12.66 23.53
C LYS A 45 -22.30 13.25 24.90
N VAL A 46 -23.40 13.53 25.61
CA VAL A 46 -23.36 13.94 27.03
C VAL A 46 -22.89 12.72 27.84
N GLY A 47 -21.73 12.83 28.50
CA GLY A 47 -21.25 11.83 29.47
C GLY A 47 -20.11 10.91 29.01
N MET A 48 -19.55 11.08 27.80
CA MET A 48 -18.31 10.41 27.38
C MET A 48 -17.21 11.46 27.15
N GLU A 49 -15.99 11.14 27.52
CA GLU A 49 -14.80 11.90 27.08
C GLU A 49 -14.78 11.90 25.54
N GLN A 50 -15.01 13.07 24.96
CA GLN A 50 -14.98 13.20 23.50
C GLN A 50 -13.54 13.50 23.08
N LYS A 51 -12.99 12.59 22.26
CA LYS A 51 -11.77 12.88 21.53
C LYS A 51 -12.08 13.87 20.42
N GLU A 52 -11.18 14.80 20.16
CA GLU A 52 -11.27 15.71 19.01
C GLU A 52 -11.05 14.98 17.68
N ARG A 53 -10.26 13.90 17.72
CA ARG A 53 -9.88 13.08 16.56
C ARG A 53 -9.97 11.59 16.90
N TYR A 54 -10.44 10.83 15.93
CA TYR A 54 -10.53 9.38 15.97
C TYR A 54 -9.70 8.81 14.83
N VAL A 55 -9.09 7.65 15.02
CA VAL A 55 -8.20 7.03 14.02
C VAL A 55 -8.68 5.66 13.65
N GLY A 56 -8.51 5.31 12.37
CA GLY A 56 -8.70 3.94 11.90
C GLY A 56 -10.10 3.39 12.15
N ASP A 57 -10.16 2.21 12.72
CA ASP A 57 -11.41 1.48 12.94
C ASP A 57 -12.29 2.12 14.01
N GLU A 58 -11.69 2.85 14.97
CA GLU A 58 -12.45 3.65 15.94
C GLU A 58 -13.23 4.77 15.25
N ALA A 59 -12.63 5.42 14.24
CA ALA A 59 -13.31 6.42 13.43
C ALA A 59 -14.43 5.79 12.58
N ILE A 60 -14.16 4.65 11.95
CA ILE A 60 -15.12 3.92 11.10
C ILE A 60 -16.31 3.43 11.92
N SER A 61 -16.11 2.96 13.13
CA SER A 61 -17.20 2.52 14.03
C SER A 61 -18.19 3.64 14.37
N ASN A 62 -17.81 4.90 14.17
CA ASN A 62 -18.64 6.08 14.41
C ASN A 62 -19.04 6.80 13.11
N LEU A 63 -19.18 6.09 12.02
CA LEU A 63 -19.37 6.55 10.63
C LEU A 63 -20.37 7.70 10.47
N GLU A 64 -21.53 7.61 11.11
CA GLU A 64 -22.63 8.58 10.95
C GLU A 64 -22.31 9.95 11.54
N PHE A 65 -21.42 10.01 12.52
CA PHE A 65 -21.10 11.18 13.30
C PHE A 65 -19.77 11.84 12.90
N MET A 66 -19.00 11.23 11.97
CA MET A 66 -17.66 11.67 11.60
C MET A 66 -17.58 12.27 10.20
N ASN A 67 -16.72 13.27 10.05
CA ASN A 67 -16.11 13.64 8.78
C ASN A 67 -14.78 12.90 8.66
N PHE A 68 -14.51 12.30 7.50
CA PHE A 68 -13.34 11.46 7.27
C PHE A 68 -12.31 12.15 6.40
N PHE A 69 -11.05 12.01 6.80
CA PHE A 69 -9.91 12.63 6.15
C PHE A 69 -8.81 11.59 5.96
N PRO A 70 -8.61 11.07 4.73
CA PRO A 70 -7.44 10.23 4.41
C PRO A 70 -6.22 11.14 4.22
N PRO A 71 -5.22 11.08 5.12
CA PRO A 71 -4.06 11.97 5.03
C PRO A 71 -3.02 11.53 3.99
N ILE A 72 -3.15 10.30 3.48
CA ILE A 72 -2.25 9.73 2.48
C ILE A 72 -3.06 9.45 1.22
N GLN A 73 -2.68 10.04 0.09
CA GLN A 73 -3.34 9.86 -1.19
C GLN A 73 -2.31 9.68 -2.30
N ARG A 74 -2.59 8.76 -3.22
CA ARG A 74 -1.71 8.46 -4.36
C ARG A 74 -0.25 8.21 -3.98
N GLY A 75 -0.05 7.66 -2.76
CA GLY A 75 1.26 7.31 -2.23
C GLY A 75 2.06 8.46 -1.62
N GLU A 76 1.42 9.62 -1.39
CA GLU A 76 2.02 10.77 -0.73
C GLU A 76 1.17 11.30 0.42
N VAL A 77 1.81 11.89 1.41
CA VAL A 77 1.13 12.56 2.51
C VAL A 77 0.63 13.92 2.01
N VAL A 78 -0.69 14.09 2.01
CA VAL A 78 -1.38 15.32 1.56
C VAL A 78 -1.86 16.18 2.71
N ASP A 79 -2.00 15.63 3.91
CA ASP A 79 -2.40 16.33 5.13
C ASP A 79 -1.50 15.95 6.30
N TRP A 80 -0.50 16.77 6.56
CA TRP A 80 0.55 16.51 7.55
C TRP A 80 0.04 16.53 8.99
N ASP A 81 -0.93 17.38 9.32
CA ASP A 81 -1.53 17.46 10.65
C ASP A 81 -2.28 16.15 11.00
N LYS A 82 -3.00 15.60 10.04
CA LYS A 82 -3.69 14.31 10.23
C LYS A 82 -2.76 13.12 10.11
N PHE A 83 -1.70 13.23 9.33
CA PHE A 83 -0.66 12.21 9.28
C PHE A 83 0.10 12.13 10.63
N GLU A 84 0.43 13.28 11.25
CA GLU A 84 0.99 13.32 12.60
C GLU A 84 0.04 12.63 13.62
N THR A 85 -1.29 12.85 13.47
CA THR A 85 -2.29 12.16 14.30
C THR A 85 -2.27 10.65 14.11
N LEU A 86 -2.15 10.14 12.87
CA LEU A 86 -2.00 8.70 12.59
C LEU A 86 -0.74 8.13 13.24
N MET A 87 0.39 8.80 13.06
CA MET A 87 1.67 8.35 13.60
C MET A 87 1.68 8.36 15.13
N HIS A 88 1.08 9.38 15.75
CA HIS A 88 0.92 9.43 17.20
C HIS A 88 0.07 8.26 17.71
N TYR A 89 -1.08 8.01 17.09
CA TYR A 89 -1.93 6.88 17.42
C TYR A 89 -1.18 5.55 17.27
N LEU A 90 -0.46 5.37 16.17
CA LEU A 90 0.33 4.18 15.91
C LEU A 90 1.37 3.92 17.00
N LEU A 91 2.20 4.93 17.31
CA LEU A 91 3.34 4.75 18.21
C LEU A 91 2.92 4.62 19.69
N TYR A 92 1.97 5.44 20.13
CA TYR A 92 1.60 5.53 21.55
C TYR A 92 0.37 4.71 21.94
N THR A 93 -0.51 4.34 20.97
CA THR A 93 -1.74 3.61 21.30
C THR A 93 -1.70 2.17 20.77
N GLU A 94 -1.23 1.96 19.52
CA GLU A 94 -1.24 0.64 18.90
C GLU A 94 0.00 -0.19 19.29
N ILE A 95 1.20 0.41 19.19
CA ILE A 95 2.47 -0.29 19.49
C ILE A 95 2.87 -0.10 20.95
N GLU A 96 2.45 1.01 21.57
CA GLU A 96 2.72 1.35 22.98
C GLU A 96 4.22 1.43 23.30
N VAL A 97 4.98 2.19 22.50
CA VAL A 97 6.41 2.37 22.66
C VAL A 97 6.79 3.79 23.08
N VAL A 98 8.04 3.93 23.53
CA VAL A 98 8.72 5.21 23.70
C VAL A 98 9.55 5.43 22.43
N PRO A 99 9.16 6.34 21.52
CA PRO A 99 9.80 6.47 20.21
C PRO A 99 11.28 6.85 20.29
N GLU A 100 11.71 7.57 21.35
CA GLU A 100 13.08 8.00 21.57
C GLU A 100 14.07 6.83 21.73
N ASP A 101 13.57 5.67 22.11
CA ASP A 101 14.39 4.45 22.30
C ASP A 101 14.35 3.54 21.06
N MET A 102 13.70 3.97 19.97
CA MET A 102 13.40 3.11 18.82
C MET A 102 14.07 3.57 17.54
N SER A 103 14.55 2.60 16.78
CA SER A 103 14.90 2.79 15.37
C SER A 103 13.66 2.53 14.50
N VAL A 104 13.32 3.44 13.60
CA VAL A 104 12.07 3.35 12.80
C VAL A 104 12.38 3.22 11.32
N LEU A 105 12.00 2.09 10.72
CA LEU A 105 12.00 1.90 9.27
C LEU A 105 10.60 2.19 8.72
N VAL A 106 10.54 3.07 7.74
CA VAL A 106 9.29 3.48 7.09
C VAL A 106 9.34 3.14 5.61
N THR A 107 8.25 2.57 5.07
CA THR A 107 8.13 2.37 3.63
C THR A 107 7.72 3.67 2.92
N GLU A 108 8.20 3.86 1.71
CA GLU A 108 7.67 4.88 0.80
C GLU A 108 7.22 4.27 -0.53
N THR A 109 6.21 4.86 -1.12
CA THR A 109 5.72 4.49 -2.45
C THR A 109 6.78 4.80 -3.51
N PRO A 110 6.99 3.94 -4.52
CA PRO A 110 7.89 4.23 -5.64
C PRO A 110 7.59 5.58 -6.29
N LEU A 111 8.64 6.28 -6.72
CA LEU A 111 8.54 7.61 -7.34
C LEU A 111 7.83 8.66 -6.47
N SER A 112 7.92 8.52 -5.15
CA SER A 112 7.48 9.54 -4.20
C SER A 112 8.38 10.78 -4.30
N SER A 113 7.83 11.94 -3.97
CA SER A 113 8.59 13.18 -4.01
C SER A 113 9.65 13.24 -2.91
N LYS A 114 10.81 13.85 -3.22
CA LYS A 114 11.87 14.07 -2.24
C LYS A 114 11.39 14.91 -1.04
N ASP A 115 10.45 15.83 -1.29
CA ASP A 115 9.86 16.65 -0.24
C ASP A 115 9.00 15.83 0.72
N ASN A 116 8.26 14.84 0.21
CA ASN A 116 7.47 13.94 1.05
C ASN A 116 8.39 13.13 1.97
N ARG A 117 9.45 12.54 1.41
CA ARG A 117 10.47 11.80 2.17
C ARG A 117 11.11 12.67 3.25
N ALA A 118 11.55 13.88 2.90
CA ALA A 118 12.19 14.82 3.82
C ALA A 118 11.28 15.19 5.00
N LYS A 119 9.98 15.44 4.73
CA LYS A 119 9.01 15.76 5.77
C LYS A 119 8.64 14.57 6.67
N ILE A 120 8.60 13.35 6.13
CA ILE A 120 8.42 12.14 6.96
C ILE A 120 9.58 12.03 7.96
N ALA A 121 10.81 12.20 7.51
CA ALA A 121 11.96 12.16 8.39
C ALA A 121 11.97 13.29 9.42
N GLU A 122 11.62 14.52 9.00
CA GLU A 122 11.46 15.67 9.90
C GLU A 122 10.43 15.36 11.00
N LEU A 123 9.28 14.79 10.63
CA LEU A 123 8.26 14.38 11.59
C LEU A 123 8.80 13.37 12.60
N LEU A 124 9.51 12.33 12.12
CA LEU A 124 10.06 11.29 12.98
C LEU A 124 11.13 11.84 13.94
N PHE A 125 12.06 12.66 13.46
CA PHE A 125 13.15 13.18 14.29
C PHE A 125 12.74 14.37 15.15
N GLU A 126 11.94 15.31 14.64
CA GLU A 126 11.63 16.54 15.36
C GLU A 126 10.39 16.44 16.26
N LYS A 127 9.40 15.61 15.87
CA LYS A 127 8.15 15.48 16.65
C LYS A 127 8.14 14.24 17.54
N PHE A 128 8.59 13.08 16.99
CA PHE A 128 8.61 11.83 17.73
C PHE A 128 9.97 11.52 18.35
N ASN A 129 10.98 12.31 18.03
CA ASN A 129 12.33 12.24 18.61
C ASN A 129 12.95 10.84 18.52
N VAL A 130 12.67 10.09 17.42
CA VAL A 130 13.19 8.73 17.23
C VAL A 130 14.72 8.71 17.24
N GLU A 131 15.32 7.60 17.72
CA GLU A 131 16.79 7.44 17.78
C GLU A 131 17.41 7.39 16.39
N LYS A 132 16.78 6.58 15.51
CA LYS A 132 17.24 6.35 14.12
C LYS A 132 16.06 6.22 13.18
N CYS A 133 16.27 6.60 11.94
CA CYS A 133 15.27 6.45 10.89
C CYS A 133 15.89 5.87 9.62
N HIS A 134 15.11 5.06 8.90
CA HIS A 134 15.40 4.66 7.52
C HIS A 134 14.11 4.69 6.71
N ILE A 135 14.16 5.27 5.50
CA ILE A 135 13.02 5.32 4.58
C ILE A 135 13.38 4.51 3.35
N ALA A 136 12.62 3.46 3.08
CA ALA A 136 12.92 2.48 2.04
C ALA A 136 11.78 2.36 1.01
N ASN A 137 12.12 2.12 -0.24
CA ASN A 137 11.18 1.86 -1.32
C ASN A 137 10.36 0.59 -1.03
N SER A 138 9.02 0.68 -1.05
CA SER A 138 8.11 -0.42 -0.72
C SER A 138 8.27 -1.62 -1.65
N SER A 139 8.51 -1.38 -2.95
CA SER A 139 8.69 -2.46 -3.93
C SER A 139 10.02 -3.19 -3.75
N MET A 140 11.10 -2.47 -3.43
CA MET A 140 12.39 -3.10 -3.10
C MET A 140 12.24 -4.01 -1.88
N LEU A 141 11.60 -3.52 -0.82
CA LEU A 141 11.31 -4.33 0.36
C LEU A 141 10.42 -5.52 0.02
N GLY A 142 9.40 -5.29 -0.83
CA GLY A 142 8.56 -6.36 -1.34
C GLY A 142 9.34 -7.48 -2.01
N LEU A 143 10.36 -7.16 -2.81
CA LEU A 143 11.24 -8.15 -3.43
C LEU A 143 12.04 -8.96 -2.40
N PHE A 144 12.52 -8.29 -1.35
CA PHE A 144 13.26 -8.95 -0.26
C PHE A 144 12.39 -9.96 0.50
N SER A 145 11.08 -9.75 0.59
CA SER A 145 10.17 -10.73 1.19
C SER A 145 10.14 -12.07 0.42
N TYR A 146 10.53 -12.07 -0.85
CA TYR A 146 10.70 -13.26 -1.68
C TYR A 146 12.11 -13.86 -1.60
N GLY A 147 13.00 -13.29 -0.78
CA GLY A 147 14.41 -13.70 -0.72
C GLY A 147 15.20 -13.39 -1.99
N LYS A 148 14.77 -12.39 -2.76
CA LYS A 148 15.36 -11.99 -4.03
C LYS A 148 15.95 -10.58 -3.95
N THR A 149 17.01 -10.35 -4.72
CA THR A 149 17.67 -9.04 -4.83
C THR A 149 17.55 -8.44 -6.24
N SER A 150 17.17 -9.25 -7.24
CA SER A 150 16.91 -8.77 -8.62
C SER A 150 15.58 -9.29 -9.12
N GLY A 151 14.85 -8.46 -9.86
CA GLY A 151 13.55 -8.80 -10.43
C GLY A 151 12.69 -7.57 -10.72
N ILE A 152 11.51 -7.77 -11.28
CA ILE A 152 10.47 -6.75 -11.44
C ILE A 152 9.41 -6.96 -10.36
N VAL A 153 9.11 -5.92 -9.62
CA VAL A 153 8.01 -5.93 -8.63
C VAL A 153 6.81 -5.23 -9.23
N VAL A 154 5.67 -5.92 -9.20
CA VAL A 154 4.35 -5.36 -9.51
C VAL A 154 3.64 -5.14 -8.20
N ASP A 155 3.49 -3.88 -7.82
CA ASP A 155 2.76 -3.45 -6.62
C ASP A 155 1.43 -2.83 -7.02
N SER A 156 0.32 -3.47 -6.64
CA SER A 156 -1.01 -2.92 -6.85
C SER A 156 -1.70 -2.73 -5.51
N GLY A 157 -1.63 -1.49 -5.01
CA GLY A 157 -2.11 -1.06 -3.71
C GLY A 157 -3.48 -0.41 -3.74
N PHE A 158 -3.81 0.31 -2.67
CA PHE A 158 -5.12 0.97 -2.51
C PHE A 158 -5.32 2.16 -3.44
N ASN A 159 -4.29 3.02 -3.63
CA ASN A 159 -4.40 4.23 -4.46
C ASN A 159 -3.53 4.23 -5.72
N VAL A 160 -2.54 3.36 -5.80
CA VAL A 160 -1.58 3.34 -6.90
C VAL A 160 -1.25 1.92 -7.31
N THR A 161 -0.86 1.78 -8.58
CA THR A 161 -0.21 0.58 -9.11
C THR A 161 1.13 1.00 -9.70
N SER A 162 2.19 0.26 -9.38
CA SER A 162 3.54 0.52 -9.86
C SER A 162 4.25 -0.75 -10.32
N THR A 163 5.21 -0.59 -11.21
CA THR A 163 6.17 -1.61 -11.62
C THR A 163 7.56 -1.06 -11.40
N VAL A 164 8.37 -1.79 -10.65
CA VAL A 164 9.71 -1.37 -10.24
C VAL A 164 10.70 -2.46 -10.56
N PRO A 165 11.57 -2.26 -11.55
CA PRO A 165 12.74 -3.11 -11.72
C PRO A 165 13.73 -2.85 -10.59
N VAL A 166 14.23 -3.93 -10.01
CA VAL A 166 15.25 -3.91 -8.94
C VAL A 166 16.42 -4.75 -9.39
N TYR A 167 17.63 -4.24 -9.25
CA TYR A 167 18.86 -4.95 -9.56
C TYR A 167 19.81 -4.90 -8.38
N GLU A 168 20.25 -6.08 -7.89
CA GLU A 168 21.12 -6.23 -6.72
C GLU A 168 20.66 -5.44 -5.46
N GLY A 169 19.35 -5.32 -5.27
CA GLY A 169 18.74 -4.57 -4.16
C GLY A 169 18.54 -3.08 -4.43
N PHE A 170 18.85 -2.58 -5.62
CA PHE A 170 18.69 -1.16 -5.99
C PHE A 170 17.51 -0.99 -6.94
N PRO A 171 16.47 -0.20 -6.57
CA PRO A 171 15.37 0.09 -7.47
C PRO A 171 15.83 1.02 -8.61
N LEU A 172 15.57 0.61 -9.84
CA LEU A 172 15.92 1.39 -11.04
C LEU A 172 14.83 2.44 -11.28
N GLN A 173 14.98 3.61 -10.66
CA GLN A 173 13.96 4.67 -10.71
C GLN A 173 13.64 5.12 -12.13
N TYR A 174 14.65 5.18 -13.02
CA TYR A 174 14.48 5.59 -14.41
C TYR A 174 13.65 4.63 -15.26
N ALA A 175 13.58 3.36 -14.84
CA ALA A 175 12.78 2.31 -15.49
C ALA A 175 11.49 1.98 -14.71
N SER A 176 11.27 2.62 -13.56
CA SER A 176 10.08 2.42 -12.74
C SER A 176 8.87 3.16 -13.32
N MET A 177 7.70 2.55 -13.24
CA MET A 177 6.44 3.15 -13.67
C MET A 177 5.44 3.17 -12.52
N LYS A 178 4.61 4.23 -12.46
CA LYS A 178 3.52 4.37 -11.49
C LYS A 178 2.31 5.00 -12.16
N ILE A 179 1.14 4.45 -11.89
CA ILE A 179 -0.15 5.01 -12.30
C ILE A 179 -1.04 5.24 -11.07
N ASN A 180 -1.85 6.29 -11.15
CA ASN A 180 -2.83 6.63 -10.12
C ASN A 180 -4.12 5.80 -10.29
N LEU A 181 -3.97 4.48 -10.24
CA LEU A 181 -5.03 3.50 -10.28
C LEU A 181 -4.78 2.46 -9.18
N GLY A 182 -5.73 2.28 -8.29
CA GLY A 182 -5.63 1.35 -7.17
C GLY A 182 -6.98 0.82 -6.71
N GLY A 183 -6.99 0.10 -5.60
CA GLY A 183 -8.18 -0.55 -5.05
C GLY A 183 -9.33 0.40 -4.77
N GLU A 184 -9.06 1.64 -4.38
CA GLU A 184 -10.09 2.67 -4.18
C GLU A 184 -10.83 2.98 -5.48
N ASP A 185 -10.12 3.10 -6.60
CA ASP A 185 -10.72 3.39 -7.90
C ASP A 185 -11.61 2.23 -8.37
N LEU A 186 -11.17 0.98 -8.11
CA LEU A 186 -11.97 -0.22 -8.39
C LEU A 186 -13.26 -0.23 -7.58
N SER A 187 -13.17 0.07 -6.29
CA SER A 187 -14.32 0.11 -5.39
C SER A 187 -15.29 1.25 -5.73
N LEU A 188 -14.77 2.42 -6.09
CA LEU A 188 -15.62 3.53 -6.56
C LEU A 188 -16.34 3.18 -7.85
N LYS A 189 -15.67 2.49 -8.79
CA LYS A 189 -16.31 2.03 -10.03
C LYS A 189 -17.36 0.96 -9.77
N LEU A 190 -17.11 0.04 -8.84
CA LEU A 190 -18.10 -0.94 -8.41
C LEU A 190 -19.30 -0.22 -7.78
N LEU A 191 -19.07 0.69 -6.84
CA LEU A 191 -20.12 1.46 -6.17
C LEU A 191 -20.99 2.22 -7.18
N GLU A 192 -20.38 2.87 -8.16
CA GLU A 192 -21.10 3.58 -9.23
C GLU A 192 -21.99 2.63 -10.04
N SER A 193 -21.51 1.41 -10.32
CA SER A 193 -22.24 0.39 -11.06
C SER A 193 -23.45 -0.17 -10.30
N ILE A 194 -23.34 -0.27 -8.96
CA ILE A 194 -24.40 -0.85 -8.11
C ILE A 194 -25.27 0.18 -7.39
N LYS A 195 -24.98 1.48 -7.53
CA LYS A 195 -25.67 2.56 -6.78
C LYS A 195 -27.20 2.52 -6.88
N ASN A 196 -27.74 2.08 -8.03
CA ASN A 196 -29.18 1.97 -8.25
C ASN A 196 -29.81 0.77 -7.53
N LYS A 197 -29.00 -0.17 -7.06
CA LYS A 197 -29.40 -1.34 -6.27
C LYS A 197 -29.33 -1.08 -4.77
N LEU A 198 -28.76 0.09 -4.35
CA LEU A 198 -28.52 0.45 -2.96
C LEU A 198 -29.44 1.57 -2.48
N ASP A 199 -29.75 1.55 -1.20
CA ASP A 199 -30.47 2.64 -0.53
C ASP A 199 -29.65 3.92 -0.45
N ASN A 200 -30.33 5.06 -0.24
CA ASN A 200 -29.68 6.37 -0.12
C ASN A 200 -28.64 6.48 1.02
N SER A 201 -28.73 5.61 2.03
CA SER A 201 -27.76 5.55 3.13
C SER A 201 -26.33 5.18 2.68
N TYR A 202 -26.19 4.53 1.52
CA TYR A 202 -24.91 4.12 0.94
C TYR A 202 -24.28 5.16 -0.01
N LYS A 203 -24.78 6.40 -0.03
CA LYS A 203 -24.22 7.47 -0.88
C LYS A 203 -22.94 8.14 -0.31
N SER A 204 -22.49 7.73 0.85
CA SER A 204 -21.33 8.29 1.57
C SER A 204 -20.20 7.28 1.67
N ILE A 205 -19.26 7.53 2.59
CA ILE A 205 -18.18 6.60 2.95
C ILE A 205 -18.69 5.18 3.25
N LYS A 206 -19.91 5.03 3.78
CA LYS A 206 -20.54 3.73 4.00
C LYS A 206 -20.66 2.91 2.71
N GLY A 207 -21.00 3.55 1.59
CA GLY A 207 -21.05 2.86 0.29
C GLY A 207 -19.69 2.47 -0.22
N ARG A 208 -18.65 3.30 0.03
CA ARG A 208 -17.28 2.97 -0.33
C ARG A 208 -16.77 1.76 0.44
N LEU A 209 -16.95 1.75 1.76
CA LEU A 209 -16.56 0.60 2.60
C LEU A 209 -17.32 -0.68 2.21
N LEU A 210 -18.61 -0.57 1.85
CA LEU A 210 -19.36 -1.68 1.31
C LEU A 210 -18.77 -2.20 -0.01
N ALA A 211 -18.41 -1.30 -0.91
CA ALA A 211 -17.83 -1.68 -2.20
C ALA A 211 -16.42 -2.30 -2.03
N ASP A 212 -15.63 -1.82 -1.06
CA ASP A 212 -14.35 -2.42 -0.69
C ASP A 212 -14.56 -3.86 -0.21
N ASP A 213 -15.50 -4.09 0.71
CA ASP A 213 -15.80 -5.42 1.24
C ASP A 213 -16.34 -6.38 0.15
N ILE A 214 -17.25 -5.92 -0.70
CA ILE A 214 -17.75 -6.71 -1.84
C ILE A 214 -16.59 -7.09 -2.78
N LYS A 215 -15.73 -6.13 -3.12
CA LYS A 215 -14.57 -6.37 -3.99
C LYS A 215 -13.63 -7.41 -3.39
N GLU A 216 -13.33 -7.32 -2.10
CA GLU A 216 -12.43 -8.24 -1.41
C GLU A 216 -13.00 -9.65 -1.31
N GLN A 217 -14.31 -9.78 -1.03
CA GLN A 217 -14.95 -11.10 -0.88
C GLN A 217 -15.33 -11.76 -2.20
N LYS A 218 -15.74 -10.99 -3.21
CA LYS A 218 -16.36 -11.50 -4.45
C LYS A 218 -15.63 -11.07 -5.72
N GLY A 219 -14.67 -10.14 -5.62
CA GLY A 219 -13.95 -9.60 -6.76
C GLY A 219 -13.07 -10.63 -7.46
N TYR A 220 -13.03 -10.57 -8.78
CA TYR A 220 -12.14 -11.38 -9.61
C TYR A 220 -11.78 -10.63 -10.90
N ILE A 221 -10.73 -11.08 -11.57
CA ILE A 221 -10.31 -10.64 -12.89
C ILE A 221 -10.81 -11.65 -13.92
N ARG A 222 -11.39 -11.17 -15.01
CA ARG A 222 -11.87 -12.02 -16.10
C ARG A 222 -10.70 -12.50 -16.97
N MET A 223 -10.66 -13.81 -17.24
CA MET A 223 -9.58 -14.39 -18.06
C MET A 223 -9.81 -14.20 -19.56
N ASN A 224 -11.01 -14.44 -20.04
CA ASN A 224 -11.36 -14.36 -21.45
C ASN A 224 -12.21 -13.12 -21.77
N ASN A 225 -12.08 -12.58 -22.97
CA ASN A 225 -12.86 -11.42 -23.41
C ASN A 225 -14.29 -11.79 -23.89
N GLU A 226 -14.63 -13.07 -23.92
CA GLU A 226 -15.97 -13.52 -24.27
C GLU A 226 -16.95 -13.25 -23.13
N GLU A 227 -18.10 -12.69 -23.43
CA GLU A 227 -19.18 -12.49 -22.45
C GLU A 227 -19.77 -13.86 -22.09
N GLU A 228 -19.27 -14.49 -21.06
CA GLU A 228 -19.96 -15.61 -20.44
C GLU A 228 -21.14 -15.03 -19.62
N GLU A 229 -22.34 -15.56 -19.84
CA GLU A 229 -23.48 -15.31 -18.94
C GLU A 229 -23.12 -15.93 -17.59
N GLN A 230 -22.73 -15.09 -16.64
CA GLN A 230 -22.48 -15.54 -15.28
C GLN A 230 -23.77 -15.52 -14.47
N GLU A 231 -23.93 -16.55 -13.65
CA GLU A 231 -24.94 -16.58 -12.60
C GLU A 231 -24.75 -15.40 -11.63
N ASP A 232 -25.84 -14.76 -11.25
CA ASP A 232 -25.82 -13.70 -10.24
C ASP A 232 -25.20 -14.20 -8.94
N ILE A 233 -24.22 -13.47 -8.43
CA ILE A 233 -23.59 -13.73 -7.14
C ILE A 233 -24.39 -12.95 -6.07
N SER A 234 -24.86 -13.63 -5.03
CA SER A 234 -25.49 -12.98 -3.88
C SER A 234 -24.46 -12.47 -2.88
N TYR A 235 -24.69 -11.25 -2.40
CA TYR A 235 -23.97 -10.65 -1.29
C TYR A 235 -24.97 -10.17 -0.23
N THR A 236 -24.76 -10.54 1.04
CA THR A 236 -25.64 -10.12 2.14
C THR A 236 -25.20 -8.77 2.68
N LEU A 237 -26.09 -7.77 2.57
CA LEU A 237 -25.84 -6.43 3.13
C LEU A 237 -25.88 -6.46 4.66
N PRO A 238 -25.29 -5.43 5.34
CA PRO A 238 -25.34 -5.33 6.81
C PRO A 238 -26.76 -5.26 7.41
N ASP A 239 -27.77 -4.94 6.62
CA ASP A 239 -29.20 -4.95 6.98
C ASP A 239 -29.91 -6.26 6.62
N GLU A 240 -29.15 -7.34 6.38
CA GLU A 240 -29.61 -8.69 6.03
C GLU A 240 -30.31 -8.82 4.67
N LYS A 241 -30.40 -7.75 3.88
CA LYS A 241 -30.93 -7.83 2.51
C LYS A 241 -29.90 -8.47 1.56
N GLU A 242 -30.40 -9.21 0.59
CA GLU A 242 -29.56 -9.76 -0.48
C GLU A 242 -29.37 -8.77 -1.61
N LEU A 243 -28.12 -8.52 -1.97
CA LEU A 243 -27.70 -7.78 -3.13
C LEU A 243 -27.26 -8.75 -4.23
N LYS A 244 -27.95 -8.76 -5.37
CA LYS A 244 -27.56 -9.55 -6.53
C LYS A 244 -26.57 -8.78 -7.39
N LEU A 245 -25.43 -9.39 -7.64
CA LEU A 245 -24.30 -8.86 -8.38
C LEU A 245 -24.02 -9.74 -9.60
N GLY A 246 -23.95 -9.13 -10.74
CA GLY A 246 -23.60 -9.80 -12.01
C GLY A 246 -22.21 -9.34 -12.49
N ASN A 247 -22.19 -8.84 -13.69
CA ASN A 247 -20.98 -8.41 -14.39
C ASN A 247 -20.24 -7.23 -13.72
N GLU A 248 -20.88 -6.50 -12.82
CA GLU A 248 -20.30 -5.34 -12.14
C GLU A 248 -19.02 -5.71 -11.37
N ILE A 249 -18.98 -6.93 -10.81
CA ILE A 249 -17.88 -7.42 -9.98
C ILE A 249 -16.55 -7.46 -10.76
N TYR A 250 -16.55 -8.06 -11.95
CA TYR A 250 -15.32 -8.13 -12.73
C TYR A 250 -15.07 -6.85 -13.54
N LYS A 251 -16.13 -6.20 -14.06
CA LYS A 251 -15.99 -4.98 -14.88
C LYS A 251 -15.31 -3.84 -14.12
N SER A 252 -15.53 -3.76 -12.81
CA SER A 252 -14.84 -2.77 -11.97
C SER A 252 -13.35 -3.08 -11.83
N ASN A 253 -12.96 -4.36 -11.77
CA ASN A 253 -11.60 -4.80 -11.55
C ASN A 253 -10.79 -4.88 -12.85
N ASP A 254 -11.45 -5.16 -13.97
CA ASP A 254 -10.80 -5.30 -15.28
C ASP A 254 -10.04 -4.04 -15.73
N ILE A 255 -10.33 -2.86 -15.17
CA ILE A 255 -9.64 -1.62 -15.56
C ILE A 255 -8.12 -1.66 -15.26
N ILE A 256 -7.65 -2.52 -14.37
CA ILE A 256 -6.21 -2.70 -14.13
C ILE A 256 -5.52 -3.27 -15.38
N PHE A 257 -6.18 -4.20 -16.08
CA PHE A 257 -5.69 -4.84 -17.30
C PHE A 257 -6.18 -4.14 -18.57
N ASN A 258 -7.38 -3.59 -18.54
CA ASN A 258 -8.03 -2.94 -19.67
C ASN A 258 -8.56 -1.55 -19.28
N PRO A 259 -7.70 -0.53 -19.17
CA PRO A 259 -8.12 0.81 -18.76
C PRO A 259 -9.04 1.50 -19.78
N GLY A 260 -9.23 0.93 -20.97
CA GLY A 260 -10.17 1.42 -21.99
C GLY A 260 -9.79 2.79 -22.55
N GLU A 261 -10.80 3.64 -22.76
CA GLU A 261 -10.62 5.00 -23.26
C GLU A 261 -10.09 6.02 -22.22
N MET A 262 -9.73 5.56 -21.02
CA MET A 262 -9.01 6.41 -20.06
C MET A 262 -7.60 6.65 -20.60
N SER A 263 -7.45 7.59 -21.47
CA SER A 263 -6.33 7.82 -22.40
C SER A 263 -4.96 8.02 -21.75
N GLU A 264 -4.88 8.12 -20.42
CA GLU A 264 -3.63 8.33 -19.69
C GLU A 264 -3.21 7.09 -18.87
N LEU A 265 -4.07 6.06 -18.78
CA LEU A 265 -3.77 4.87 -18.01
C LEU A 265 -3.22 3.76 -18.93
N VAL A 266 -2.17 3.12 -18.44
CA VAL A 266 -1.51 1.97 -19.08
C VAL A 266 -1.91 0.71 -18.30
N SER A 267 -2.16 -0.41 -18.99
CA SER A 267 -2.44 -1.69 -18.33
C SER A 267 -1.23 -2.16 -17.51
N VAL A 268 -1.50 -2.90 -16.43
CA VAL A 268 -0.42 -3.42 -15.57
C VAL A 268 0.55 -4.31 -16.34
N SER A 269 0.08 -5.11 -17.29
CA SER A 269 0.92 -5.96 -18.13
C SER A 269 1.85 -5.12 -19.01
N LYS A 270 1.32 -4.06 -19.62
CA LYS A 270 2.12 -3.14 -20.43
C LYS A 270 3.13 -2.38 -19.58
N MET A 271 2.79 -1.99 -18.35
CA MET A 271 3.75 -1.38 -17.42
C MET A 271 4.95 -2.28 -17.16
N VAL A 272 4.74 -3.60 -16.97
CA VAL A 272 5.83 -4.55 -16.78
C VAL A 272 6.74 -4.60 -17.99
N VAL A 273 6.16 -4.73 -19.19
CA VAL A 273 6.93 -4.77 -20.45
C VAL A 273 7.69 -3.47 -20.69
N ASP A 274 7.03 -2.33 -20.53
CA ASP A 274 7.64 -1.02 -20.73
C ASP A 274 8.78 -0.77 -19.71
N SER A 275 8.57 -1.13 -18.42
CA SER A 275 9.61 -1.06 -17.38
C SER A 275 10.83 -1.92 -17.74
N LEU A 276 10.61 -3.16 -18.18
CA LEU A 276 11.71 -4.02 -18.63
C LEU A 276 12.41 -3.44 -19.88
N GLY A 277 11.62 -2.87 -20.79
CA GLY A 277 12.15 -2.23 -22.01
C GLY A 277 13.09 -1.06 -21.74
N LEU A 278 12.88 -0.35 -20.61
CA LEU A 278 13.71 0.77 -20.19
C LEU A 278 15.00 0.35 -19.45
N CYS A 279 15.10 -0.90 -19.00
CA CYS A 279 16.30 -1.39 -18.34
C CYS A 279 17.46 -1.53 -19.32
N ASP A 280 18.69 -1.32 -18.83
CA ASP A 280 19.91 -1.51 -19.62
C ASP A 280 20.09 -2.99 -19.99
N ASP A 281 20.62 -3.27 -21.17
CA ASP A 281 20.69 -4.64 -21.73
C ASP A 281 21.53 -5.61 -20.88
N ASP A 282 22.53 -5.12 -20.16
CA ASP A 282 23.43 -5.90 -19.31
C ASP A 282 22.77 -6.42 -18.02
N VAL A 283 21.76 -5.72 -17.52
CA VAL A 283 21.02 -6.13 -16.30
C VAL A 283 19.63 -6.71 -16.60
N LYS A 284 19.15 -6.53 -17.82
CA LYS A 284 17.79 -6.88 -18.23
C LYS A 284 17.47 -8.36 -18.09
N SER A 285 18.41 -9.25 -18.37
CA SER A 285 18.20 -10.70 -18.24
C SER A 285 17.96 -11.10 -16.80
N ASP A 286 18.76 -10.59 -15.86
CA ASP A 286 18.69 -10.92 -14.44
C ASP A 286 17.39 -10.40 -13.81
N ILE A 287 16.97 -9.19 -14.22
CA ILE A 287 15.73 -8.56 -13.79
C ILE A 287 14.52 -9.36 -14.31
N ASN A 288 14.56 -9.78 -15.59
CA ASN A 288 13.44 -10.50 -16.21
C ASN A 288 13.22 -11.91 -15.65
N GLU A 289 14.22 -12.54 -15.04
CA GLU A 289 14.07 -13.88 -14.46
C GLU A 289 12.93 -13.95 -13.44
N SER A 290 12.57 -12.82 -12.81
CA SER A 290 11.64 -12.81 -11.70
C SER A 290 10.68 -11.63 -11.75
N VAL A 291 9.38 -11.93 -11.87
CA VAL A 291 8.28 -10.98 -11.68
C VAL A 291 7.59 -11.31 -10.36
N CYS A 292 7.62 -10.41 -9.39
CA CYS A 292 7.04 -10.60 -8.06
C CYS A 292 5.80 -9.74 -7.86
N LEU A 293 4.71 -10.34 -7.37
CA LEU A 293 3.45 -9.63 -7.09
C LEU A 293 3.35 -9.24 -5.63
N ILE A 294 3.04 -7.97 -5.37
CA ILE A 294 2.73 -7.45 -4.04
C ILE A 294 1.51 -6.53 -4.08
N GLY A 295 0.98 -6.19 -2.91
CA GLY A 295 -0.18 -5.31 -2.78
C GLY A 295 -1.54 -6.03 -2.84
N GLY A 296 -2.54 -5.41 -2.21
CA GLY A 296 -3.85 -6.01 -1.97
C GLY A 296 -4.64 -6.37 -3.23
N ASN A 297 -4.57 -5.56 -4.30
CA ASN A 297 -5.32 -5.85 -5.52
C ASN A 297 -4.81 -7.10 -6.25
N THR A 298 -3.54 -7.47 -6.06
CA THR A 298 -3.00 -8.69 -6.66
C THR A 298 -3.63 -9.96 -6.08
N LEU A 299 -4.32 -9.86 -4.92
CA LEU A 299 -5.08 -10.95 -4.28
C LEU A 299 -6.38 -11.27 -5.01
N LEU A 300 -6.88 -10.36 -5.86
CA LEU A 300 -8.07 -10.62 -6.65
C LEU A 300 -7.90 -11.96 -7.42
N LYS A 301 -8.93 -12.79 -7.36
CA LYS A 301 -8.94 -14.08 -8.04
C LYS A 301 -8.60 -13.89 -9.52
N ASN A 302 -7.78 -14.74 -10.06
CA ASN A 302 -7.27 -14.75 -11.44
C ASN A 302 -6.30 -13.59 -11.79
N PHE A 303 -5.94 -12.70 -10.86
CA PHE A 303 -4.98 -11.63 -11.16
C PHE A 303 -3.61 -12.18 -11.60
N PRO A 304 -2.99 -13.12 -10.86
CA PRO A 304 -1.70 -13.71 -11.26
C PRO A 304 -1.79 -14.45 -12.61
N GLU A 305 -2.85 -15.20 -12.83
CA GLU A 305 -3.07 -15.99 -14.03
C GLU A 305 -3.22 -15.08 -15.25
N LYS A 306 -4.03 -14.03 -15.16
CA LYS A 306 -4.24 -13.04 -16.22
C LYS A 306 -2.93 -12.36 -16.58
N LEU A 307 -2.19 -11.87 -15.56
CA LEU A 307 -0.91 -11.22 -15.80
C LEU A 307 0.09 -12.18 -16.48
N ARG A 308 0.19 -13.44 -16.00
CA ARG A 308 1.05 -14.45 -16.62
C ARG A 308 0.70 -14.66 -18.08
N THR A 309 -0.59 -14.79 -18.41
CA THR A 309 -1.05 -14.99 -19.78
C THR A 309 -0.63 -13.83 -20.68
N GLU A 310 -0.95 -12.60 -20.28
CA GLU A 310 -0.65 -11.40 -21.09
C GLU A 310 0.86 -11.15 -21.26
N LEU A 311 1.66 -11.41 -20.21
CA LEU A 311 3.12 -11.32 -20.32
C LEU A 311 3.71 -12.42 -21.21
N SER A 312 3.16 -13.65 -21.15
CA SER A 312 3.64 -14.76 -21.98
C SER A 312 3.32 -14.59 -23.47
N GLU A 313 2.27 -13.83 -23.79
CA GLU A 313 1.91 -13.47 -25.18
C GLU A 313 2.83 -12.38 -25.74
N ASN A 314 3.53 -11.65 -24.88
CA ASN A 314 4.42 -10.58 -25.30
C ASN A 314 5.82 -11.11 -25.61
N LYS A 315 6.30 -10.89 -26.85
CA LYS A 315 7.58 -11.41 -27.31
C LYS A 315 8.80 -10.78 -26.63
N ASP A 316 8.65 -9.58 -26.08
CA ASP A 316 9.75 -8.84 -25.47
C ASP A 316 10.04 -9.33 -24.03
N MET A 317 9.08 -10.09 -23.42
CA MET A 317 9.25 -10.64 -22.08
C MET A 317 10.18 -11.85 -22.01
N GLY A 318 10.29 -12.66 -23.09
CA GLY A 318 11.07 -13.88 -23.05
C GLY A 318 10.58 -14.87 -21.98
N SER A 319 11.54 -15.55 -21.32
CA SER A 319 11.22 -16.49 -20.23
C SER A 319 11.30 -15.77 -18.88
N PHE A 320 10.27 -15.87 -18.06
CA PHE A 320 10.20 -15.28 -16.73
C PHE A 320 9.52 -16.22 -15.73
N ASN A 321 9.75 -15.99 -14.43
CA ASN A 321 9.07 -16.67 -13.35
C ASN A 321 8.17 -15.70 -12.58
N LEU A 322 6.85 -15.91 -12.59
CA LEU A 322 5.89 -15.13 -11.82
C LEU A 322 5.77 -15.71 -10.40
N SER A 323 6.21 -14.95 -9.41
CA SER A 323 6.21 -15.33 -7.99
C SER A 323 5.16 -14.56 -7.21
N PHE A 324 4.38 -15.27 -6.38
CA PHE A 324 3.42 -14.65 -5.46
C PHE A 324 3.16 -15.58 -4.26
N VAL A 325 2.94 -14.97 -3.10
CA VAL A 325 2.62 -15.65 -1.84
C VAL A 325 1.23 -15.23 -1.36
N PRO A 326 0.56 -16.02 -0.50
CA PRO A 326 -0.77 -15.66 0.01
C PRO A 326 -0.78 -14.29 0.72
N GLU A 327 0.21 -14.02 1.56
CA GLU A 327 0.31 -12.82 2.39
C GLU A 327 0.95 -11.61 1.69
N ARG A 328 0.99 -11.60 0.36
CA ARG A 328 1.69 -10.59 -0.44
C ARG A 328 1.22 -9.13 -0.26
N GLN A 329 0.09 -8.93 0.38
CA GLN A 329 -0.35 -7.62 0.84
C GLN A 329 0.52 -7.04 1.96
N PHE A 330 1.34 -7.88 2.62
CA PHE A 330 2.26 -7.51 3.69
C PHE A 330 3.72 -7.56 3.25
N SER A 331 4.01 -7.88 2.00
CA SER A 331 5.37 -8.12 1.50
C SER A 331 6.33 -6.95 1.76
N SER A 332 5.88 -5.70 1.59
CA SER A 332 6.73 -4.53 1.87
C SER A 332 7.11 -4.46 3.35
N TRP A 333 6.16 -4.72 4.24
CA TRP A 333 6.42 -4.78 5.68
C TRP A 333 7.37 -5.94 6.05
N ILE A 334 7.10 -7.15 5.51
CA ILE A 334 7.92 -8.35 5.75
C ILE A 334 9.36 -8.13 5.28
N GLY A 335 9.52 -7.55 4.08
CA GLY A 335 10.85 -7.19 3.55
C GLY A 335 11.58 -6.18 4.43
N GLY A 336 10.87 -5.20 5.00
CA GLY A 336 11.39 -4.26 5.98
C GLY A 336 11.85 -4.94 7.27
N SER A 337 11.06 -5.91 7.77
CA SER A 337 11.41 -6.73 8.92
C SER A 337 12.69 -7.56 8.67
N ILE A 338 12.78 -8.20 7.50
CA ILE A 338 13.98 -8.95 7.08
C ILE A 338 15.17 -8.00 7.00
N MET A 339 15.07 -6.89 6.27
CA MET A 339 16.16 -5.95 6.04
C MET A 339 16.70 -5.37 7.37
N SER A 340 15.81 -4.95 8.26
CA SER A 340 16.20 -4.39 9.57
C SER A 340 16.93 -5.39 10.48
N SER A 341 16.79 -6.70 10.20
CA SER A 341 17.43 -7.78 10.95
C SER A 341 18.86 -8.11 10.49
N LEU A 342 19.28 -7.60 9.33
CA LEU A 342 20.60 -7.85 8.77
C LEU A 342 21.68 -7.04 9.49
N ASP A 343 22.80 -7.68 9.83
CA ASP A 343 23.91 -7.00 10.52
C ASP A 343 24.47 -5.82 9.72
N ASN A 344 24.57 -5.98 8.40
CA ASN A 344 25.08 -4.94 7.52
C ASN A 344 24.13 -3.74 7.39
N PHE A 345 22.84 -3.91 7.69
CA PHE A 345 21.86 -2.84 7.65
C PHE A 345 22.08 -1.77 8.74
N GLN A 346 22.82 -2.10 9.81
CA GLN A 346 23.11 -1.14 10.89
C GLN A 346 23.80 0.14 10.40
N TYR A 347 24.54 0.08 9.29
CA TYR A 347 25.20 1.24 8.68
C TYR A 347 24.28 2.10 7.80
N MET A 348 23.06 1.60 7.50
CA MET A 348 22.08 2.30 6.66
C MET A 348 21.15 3.22 7.46
N TRP A 349 21.13 3.07 8.78
CA TRP A 349 20.35 3.95 9.63
C TRP A 349 20.90 5.38 9.61
N VAL A 350 20.02 6.36 9.45
CA VAL A 350 20.30 7.77 9.73
C VAL A 350 20.04 8.00 11.21
N THR A 351 21.04 8.48 11.96
CA THR A 351 20.88 8.80 13.37
C THR A 351 20.33 10.21 13.55
N LYS A 352 19.78 10.49 14.73
CA LYS A 352 19.30 11.83 15.08
C LYS A 352 20.43 12.86 15.01
N GLU A 353 21.63 12.52 15.48
CA GLU A 353 22.80 13.39 15.43
C GLU A 353 23.19 13.73 13.99
N GLU A 354 23.22 12.74 13.08
CA GLU A 354 23.49 12.98 11.66
C GLU A 354 22.43 13.90 11.02
N PHE A 355 21.15 13.73 11.41
CA PHE A 355 20.05 14.57 10.92
C PHE A 355 20.17 16.01 11.48
N ASP A 356 20.49 16.19 12.75
CA ASP A 356 20.67 17.50 13.39
C ASP A 356 21.86 18.27 12.79
N GLU A 357 22.93 17.57 12.37
CA GLU A 357 24.11 18.18 11.75
C GLU A 357 23.87 18.59 10.28
N LYS A 358 23.24 17.71 9.49
CA LYS A 358 23.14 17.86 8.01
C LYS A 358 21.77 18.31 7.53
N GLY A 359 20.75 18.23 8.40
CA GLY A 359 19.38 18.62 8.09
C GLY A 359 18.71 17.72 7.04
N LYS A 360 17.64 18.23 6.44
CA LYS A 360 16.81 17.51 5.45
C LYS A 360 17.58 17.07 4.20
N THR A 361 18.71 17.71 3.89
CA THR A 361 19.53 17.39 2.72
C THR A 361 20.12 15.99 2.81
N LEU A 362 20.39 15.48 4.02
CA LEU A 362 20.85 14.11 4.23
C LEU A 362 19.91 13.07 3.62
N ILE A 363 18.61 13.26 3.81
CA ILE A 363 17.58 12.29 3.41
C ILE A 363 17.20 12.43 1.93
N SER A 364 17.36 13.61 1.37
CA SER A 364 17.04 13.87 -0.05
C SER A 364 18.16 13.51 -1.01
N ILE A 365 19.41 13.41 -0.53
CA ILE A 365 20.61 13.28 -1.38
C ILE A 365 21.37 11.98 -1.08
N ASP A 366 21.20 11.39 0.11
CA ASP A 366 22.12 10.37 0.58
C ASP A 366 21.75 8.95 0.12
N SER A 367 22.82 8.21 -0.22
CA SER A 367 22.84 6.79 -0.54
C SER A 367 22.36 5.87 0.61
N LYS A 368 22.06 6.42 1.78
CA LYS A 368 21.55 5.66 2.93
C LYS A 368 20.05 5.41 2.88
N CYS A 369 19.29 6.16 2.07
CA CYS A 369 17.84 6.00 1.92
C CYS A 369 17.51 5.65 0.46
N PHE A 370 17.42 4.36 0.14
CA PHE A 370 17.06 3.83 -1.18
C PHE A 370 15.65 3.29 -1.21
#